data_9040741b89668459765fbdec69e9cb8f
#
_entry.id   9040741b89668459765fbdec69e9cb8f
#
_cell.length_a   1.000
_cell.length_b   1.000
_cell.length_c   1.000
_cell.angle_alpha   90.00
_cell.angle_beta   90.00
_cell.angle_gamma   90.00
#
_symmetry.space_group_name_H-M   'P 1'
#
loop_
_entity.id
_entity.type
_entity.pdbx_description
1 polymer ?
#
loop_
_entity_poly.entity_id
_entity_poly.type
_entity_poly.pdbx_seq_one_letter_code
_entity_poly.pdbx_strand_id
1 'polypeptide(L)'
;MATKGVVKGIVSNLVTVEVDGPVSQNEICYIDVNGTKLMSEVIKVIGKNAYVQVFESTRGMHVGDEAEFVGSMLEVTLGPGMLSKNYDGLQHDLDKMDGVFLKRGDYTAALDDDKLWDFKPLAKVGDNVIAGSWLGEVTENFQPHRIMVPFVFEGGYKVKSVAQAGQYKVNDVIAVVTDADGKDHNVTMVQKWPVKRAIPCYREKPRPFKLLETGIRIIDTFNPIVEGGTGFIPGPFGTGKTVLQHAISKQAEADIVIIAACGERANEVVEIFAEFPHLNDPHTGRKLMERTIIIANTSNMPVASREASVYTAMTIAEYYRSMGLRVLMMADSTSRWAQALREMSNRLEELPGPDAFPMDLSAIVANFYARAGFVYLNNGATGSVTFIGTVSPAGGNLKEPVTESTKKVARCFYALEQNRADRKRYPAVNPIDSYSKYLEYPEFESYISNHIASDWITKVNDLKMRLHQGKEIAEQINILGDDGVPVNYHVTFWKAELIDFVILQQDAFDSVDCNSSLERQELMLSKVSDICRTEFDFEDFLEVSDYFKLVINIFKQVNYSEFKSADYDKYNKELDAILAERIK
;
A
#
# COMPACT_ATOMS: atom_id res chain seq x y z
N MET A 1 18.28 19.32 29.12
CA MET A 1 18.76 18.17 29.90
C MET A 1 17.79 17.06 29.70
N ALA A 2 18.27 15.83 29.46
CA ALA A 2 17.37 14.67 29.33
C ALA A 2 16.66 14.43 30.68
N THR A 3 15.35 14.26 30.66
CA THR A 3 14.58 13.88 31.84
C THR A 3 14.95 12.45 32.24
N LYS A 4 15.12 12.21 33.53
CA LYS A 4 15.42 10.88 34.08
C LYS A 4 14.23 10.34 34.84
N GLY A 5 14.20 9.04 35.03
CA GLY A 5 13.16 8.38 35.80
C GLY A 5 13.60 7.03 36.34
N VAL A 6 12.75 6.44 37.14
CA VAL A 6 12.98 5.14 37.78
C VAL A 6 11.75 4.25 37.57
N VAL A 7 11.97 3.01 37.19
CA VAL A 7 10.91 2.01 37.02
C VAL A 7 10.22 1.73 38.37
N LYS A 8 8.90 1.87 38.42
CA LYS A 8 8.03 1.63 39.59
C LYS A 8 7.14 0.42 39.46
N GLY A 9 6.81 0.03 38.23
CA GLY A 9 5.93 -1.10 37.98
C GLY A 9 6.13 -1.68 36.59
N ILE A 10 5.90 -2.97 36.43
CA ILE A 10 6.07 -3.69 35.18
C ILE A 10 4.86 -4.61 34.99
N VAL A 11 4.16 -4.45 33.87
CA VAL A 11 3.03 -5.30 33.46
C VAL A 11 3.28 -5.73 32.01
N SER A 12 3.90 -6.90 31.84
CA SER A 12 4.36 -7.36 30.53
C SER A 12 5.31 -6.31 29.89
N ASN A 13 4.99 -5.79 28.72
CA ASN A 13 5.80 -4.75 28.05
C ASN A 13 5.36 -3.31 28.41
N LEU A 14 4.36 -3.14 29.26
CA LEU A 14 3.96 -1.83 29.79
C LEU A 14 4.69 -1.58 31.13
N VAL A 15 5.44 -0.50 31.20
CA VAL A 15 6.27 -0.15 32.35
C VAL A 15 5.85 1.21 32.89
N THR A 16 5.70 1.32 34.20
CA THR A 16 5.46 2.59 34.87
C THR A 16 6.77 3.18 35.35
N VAL A 17 7.10 4.38 34.91
CA VAL A 17 8.32 5.10 35.27
C VAL A 17 7.95 6.37 36.03
N GLU A 18 8.48 6.55 37.23
CA GLU A 18 8.37 7.82 37.95
C GLU A 18 9.45 8.78 37.42
N VAL A 19 9.02 9.96 36.94
CA VAL A 19 9.89 10.92 36.24
C VAL A 19 10.24 12.10 37.12
N ASP A 20 11.46 12.64 36.94
CA ASP A 20 11.99 13.79 37.69
C ASP A 20 11.81 15.13 36.95
N GLY A 21 11.27 15.12 35.74
CA GLY A 21 11.08 16.31 34.91
C GLY A 21 9.91 16.17 33.91
N PRO A 22 9.76 17.11 33.01
CA PRO A 22 8.70 17.08 32.00
C PRO A 22 8.95 15.97 30.99
N VAL A 23 7.89 15.23 30.64
CA VAL A 23 7.86 14.17 29.62
C VAL A 23 6.62 14.34 28.77
N SER A 24 6.75 14.13 27.48
CA SER A 24 5.69 14.25 26.50
C SER A 24 5.16 12.87 26.06
N GLN A 25 3.90 12.83 25.65
CA GLN A 25 3.35 11.64 25.01
C GLN A 25 4.05 11.36 23.67
N ASN A 26 4.25 10.10 23.34
CA ASN A 26 5.01 9.59 22.18
C ASN A 26 6.52 9.85 22.23
N GLU A 27 7.07 10.36 23.34
CA GLU A 27 8.49 10.54 23.54
C GLU A 27 9.18 9.18 23.71
N ILE A 28 10.38 9.05 23.17
CA ILE A 28 11.21 7.85 23.34
C ILE A 28 11.95 7.89 24.68
N CYS A 29 11.99 6.74 25.31
CA CYS A 29 12.67 6.49 26.56
C CYS A 29 13.55 5.23 26.43
N TYR A 30 14.75 5.27 26.97
CA TYR A 30 15.61 4.10 27.11
C TYR A 30 15.65 3.65 28.56
N ILE A 31 15.34 2.38 28.81
CA ILE A 31 15.42 1.76 30.13
C ILE A 31 16.67 0.90 30.18
N ASP A 32 17.55 1.15 31.13
CA ASP A 32 18.76 0.35 31.33
C ASP A 32 18.44 -0.91 32.14
N VAL A 33 18.64 -2.05 31.50
CA VAL A 33 18.46 -3.37 32.13
C VAL A 33 19.78 -4.12 32.10
N ASN A 34 20.51 -4.06 33.21
CA ASN A 34 21.82 -4.69 33.36
C ASN A 34 22.83 -4.27 32.26
N GLY A 35 22.88 -2.97 31.90
CA GLY A 35 23.76 -2.43 30.88
C GLY A 35 23.22 -2.54 29.44
N THR A 36 22.03 -3.11 29.25
CA THR A 36 21.34 -3.14 27.95
C THR A 36 20.26 -2.07 27.95
N LYS A 37 20.36 -1.10 27.05
CA LYS A 37 19.34 -0.07 26.87
C LYS A 37 18.19 -0.57 26.01
N LEU A 38 17.00 -0.63 26.58
CA LEU A 38 15.78 -1.04 25.89
C LEU A 38 14.98 0.20 25.45
N MET A 39 14.71 0.29 24.17
CA MET A 39 13.90 1.37 23.62
C MET A 39 12.43 1.18 24.01
N SER A 40 11.77 2.28 24.37
CA SER A 40 10.37 2.35 24.74
C SER A 40 9.75 3.68 24.35
N GLU A 41 8.44 3.72 24.24
CA GLU A 41 7.65 4.91 23.89
C GLU A 41 6.69 5.27 25.01
N VAL A 42 6.58 6.55 25.34
CA VAL A 42 5.61 7.06 26.30
C VAL A 42 4.22 7.04 25.69
N ILE A 43 3.32 6.25 26.26
CA ILE A 43 1.94 6.17 25.79
C ILE A 43 1.04 7.13 26.56
N LYS A 44 1.27 7.27 27.87
CA LYS A 44 0.42 8.08 28.76
C LYS A 44 1.25 8.68 29.88
N VAL A 45 0.89 9.87 30.32
CA VAL A 45 1.51 10.54 31.46
C VAL A 45 0.42 10.95 32.46
N ILE A 46 0.56 10.57 33.71
CA ILE A 46 -0.36 10.95 34.80
C ILE A 46 0.47 11.44 35.99
N GLY A 47 0.41 12.73 36.26
CA GLY A 47 1.21 13.34 37.34
C GLY A 47 2.71 13.14 37.09
N LYS A 48 3.39 12.43 38.00
CA LYS A 48 4.82 12.09 37.88
C LYS A 48 5.06 10.71 37.27
N ASN A 49 4.02 9.99 36.85
CA ASN A 49 4.16 8.67 36.28
C ASN A 49 4.01 8.72 34.76
N ALA A 50 5.04 8.27 34.06
CA ALA A 50 5.00 7.96 32.63
C ALA A 50 4.73 6.46 32.45
N TYR A 51 3.73 6.14 31.66
CA TYR A 51 3.46 4.77 31.21
C TYR A 51 4.15 4.58 29.89
N VAL A 52 5.14 3.71 29.84
CA VAL A 52 5.97 3.49 28.66
C VAL A 52 5.77 2.06 28.13
N GLN A 53 5.62 1.94 26.83
CA GLN A 53 5.54 0.65 26.15
C GLN A 53 6.91 0.29 25.62
N VAL A 54 7.49 -0.80 26.12
CA VAL A 54 8.80 -1.29 25.67
C VAL A 54 8.66 -2.01 24.33
N PHE A 55 9.52 -1.69 23.36
CA PHE A 55 9.52 -2.32 22.03
C PHE A 55 10.09 -3.74 22.01
N GLU A 56 10.74 -4.15 23.07
CA GLU A 56 11.38 -5.45 23.20
C GLU A 56 10.88 -6.22 24.44
N SER A 57 11.45 -7.42 24.66
CA SER A 57 11.11 -8.19 25.85
C SER A 57 11.62 -7.55 27.14
N THR A 58 10.76 -7.38 28.13
CA THR A 58 11.08 -6.84 29.46
C THR A 58 11.70 -7.85 30.43
N ARG A 59 12.06 -9.05 29.96
CA ARG A 59 12.66 -10.09 30.82
C ARG A 59 13.92 -9.57 31.51
N GLY A 60 14.02 -9.76 32.82
CA GLY A 60 15.16 -9.30 33.63
C GLY A 60 15.15 -7.80 33.97
N MET A 61 14.08 -7.09 33.64
CA MET A 61 13.84 -5.71 34.11
C MET A 61 13.30 -5.77 35.55
N HIS A 62 13.75 -4.80 36.37
CA HIS A 62 13.38 -4.72 37.78
C HIS A 62 12.81 -3.33 38.12
N VAL A 63 12.00 -3.31 39.18
CA VAL A 63 11.66 -2.04 39.82
C VAL A 63 12.94 -1.43 40.39
N GLY A 64 13.20 -0.17 40.06
CA GLY A 64 14.45 0.52 40.40
C GLY A 64 15.40 0.73 39.22
N ASP A 65 15.18 0.06 38.08
CA ASP A 65 15.98 0.29 36.86
C ASP A 65 15.84 1.75 36.40
N GLU A 66 16.94 2.32 35.87
CA GLU A 66 16.98 3.71 35.43
C GLU A 66 16.39 3.86 34.02
N ALA A 67 15.69 4.97 33.82
CA ALA A 67 15.11 5.36 32.53
C ALA A 67 15.58 6.77 32.12
N GLU A 68 15.88 6.94 30.83
CA GLU A 68 16.33 8.20 30.25
C GLU A 68 15.41 8.59 29.08
N PHE A 69 14.80 9.77 29.16
CA PHE A 69 13.90 10.31 28.15
C PHE A 69 14.68 11.23 27.21
N VAL A 70 14.51 11.02 25.89
CA VAL A 70 15.35 11.68 24.88
C VAL A 70 14.79 12.99 24.34
N GLY A 71 13.56 13.36 24.69
CA GLY A 71 12.92 14.60 24.23
C GLY A 71 12.42 14.55 22.77
N SER A 72 12.48 13.40 22.10
CA SER A 72 12.00 13.22 20.73
C SER A 72 11.10 11.99 20.60
N MET A 73 10.25 12.00 19.59
CA MET A 73 9.41 10.84 19.21
C MET A 73 10.26 9.78 18.51
N LEU A 74 9.65 8.61 18.24
CA LEU A 74 10.24 7.61 17.36
C LEU A 74 10.47 8.21 15.96
N GLU A 75 11.71 8.19 15.50
CA GLU A 75 12.14 8.75 14.23
C GLU A 75 12.66 7.67 13.29
N VAL A 76 12.48 7.90 12.00
CA VAL A 76 13.15 7.14 10.94
C VAL A 76 14.29 7.94 10.36
N THR A 77 15.32 7.24 9.92
CA THR A 77 16.45 7.79 9.18
C THR A 77 16.13 7.75 7.68
N LEU A 78 16.11 8.91 7.05
CA LEU A 78 15.75 9.09 5.66
C LEU A 78 16.97 9.53 4.85
N GLY A 79 17.35 8.75 3.84
CA GLY A 79 18.52 9.03 3.01
C GLY A 79 18.69 7.98 1.91
N PRO A 80 19.67 8.12 1.02
CA PRO A 80 19.94 7.15 -0.02
C PRO A 80 20.46 5.81 0.55
N GLY A 81 20.01 4.70 -0.03
CA GLY A 81 20.39 3.35 0.38
C GLY A 81 19.27 2.56 1.08
N MET A 82 18.03 3.06 1.05
CA MET A 82 16.88 2.34 1.58
C MET A 82 16.27 1.36 0.58
N LEU A 83 16.41 1.58 -0.72
CA LEU A 83 15.90 0.65 -1.75
C LEU A 83 16.64 -0.69 -1.69
N SER A 84 15.93 -1.75 -1.96
CA SER A 84 16.40 -3.14 -1.88
C SER A 84 16.66 -3.63 -0.46
N LYS A 85 16.15 -2.93 0.55
CA LYS A 85 16.38 -3.26 1.97
C LYS A 85 15.17 -3.90 2.62
N ASN A 86 15.49 -4.75 3.61
CA ASN A 86 14.53 -5.37 4.51
C ASN A 86 14.72 -4.76 5.90
N TYR A 87 13.71 -4.04 6.39
CA TYR A 87 13.73 -3.43 7.71
C TYR A 87 12.72 -4.09 8.64
N ASP A 88 12.96 -3.97 9.94
CA ASP A 88 11.90 -4.21 10.93
C ASP A 88 11.01 -2.97 11.12
N GLY A 89 10.03 -3.06 12.04
CA GLY A 89 9.12 -1.94 12.33
C GLY A 89 9.78 -0.69 12.91
N LEU A 90 11.01 -0.80 13.40
CA LEU A 90 11.82 0.31 13.96
C LEU A 90 12.96 0.73 13.01
N GLN A 91 12.93 0.25 11.78
CA GLN A 91 13.95 0.52 10.74
C GLN A 91 15.33 -0.07 11.03
N HIS A 92 15.41 -1.20 11.73
CA HIS A 92 16.66 -1.96 11.81
C HIS A 92 16.86 -2.77 10.52
N ASP A 93 18.06 -2.71 9.94
CA ASP A 93 18.41 -3.46 8.72
C ASP A 93 18.53 -4.95 9.04
N LEU A 94 17.55 -5.74 8.59
CA LEU A 94 17.48 -7.18 8.83
C LEU A 94 18.54 -7.97 8.06
N ASP A 95 19.06 -7.42 6.95
CA ASP A 95 20.10 -8.06 6.15
C ASP A 95 21.47 -8.04 6.84
N LYS A 96 21.65 -7.17 7.83
CA LYS A 96 22.88 -7.06 8.64
C LYS A 96 22.85 -7.90 9.92
N MET A 97 21.76 -8.62 10.18
CA MET A 97 21.58 -9.39 11.39
C MET A 97 22.04 -10.83 11.25
N ASP A 98 22.75 -11.32 12.25
CA ASP A 98 23.09 -12.76 12.38
C ASP A 98 21.90 -13.54 12.92
N GLY A 99 20.97 -13.97 12.06
CA GLY A 99 19.86 -14.87 12.40
C GLY A 99 18.47 -14.29 12.12
N VAL A 100 17.46 -15.15 12.24
CA VAL A 100 16.04 -14.85 11.91
C VAL A 100 15.34 -13.95 12.95
N PHE A 101 15.95 -13.73 14.13
CA PHE A 101 15.34 -12.99 15.23
C PHE A 101 16.25 -11.87 15.74
N LEU A 102 15.65 -10.70 15.97
CA LEU A 102 16.26 -9.56 16.65
C LEU A 102 16.82 -9.97 18.02
N LYS A 103 18.12 -9.80 18.22
CA LYS A 103 18.72 -9.90 19.54
C LYS A 103 18.36 -8.63 20.33
N ARG A 104 17.96 -8.83 21.58
CA ARG A 104 17.61 -7.76 22.51
C ARG A 104 18.74 -6.74 22.66
N GLY A 105 18.44 -5.45 22.44
CA GLY A 105 19.41 -4.36 22.54
C GLY A 105 20.38 -4.26 21.37
N ASP A 106 20.15 -4.99 20.28
CA ASP A 106 20.97 -4.92 19.07
C ASP A 106 20.27 -4.03 18.05
N TYR A 107 20.81 -2.83 17.84
CA TYR A 107 20.27 -1.82 16.95
C TYR A 107 21.18 -1.65 15.73
N THR A 108 20.79 -2.22 14.60
CA THR A 108 21.51 -2.05 13.34
C THR A 108 21.19 -0.70 12.71
N ALA A 109 22.20 -0.07 12.09
CA ALA A 109 22.00 1.19 11.37
C ALA A 109 21.13 0.97 10.13
N ALA A 110 20.19 1.89 9.90
CA ALA A 110 19.28 1.85 8.76
C ALA A 110 19.96 2.04 7.41
N LEU A 111 21.04 2.81 7.37
CA LEU A 111 21.82 3.14 6.17
C LEU A 111 23.25 2.64 6.30
N ASP A 112 23.93 2.57 5.16
CA ASP A 112 25.37 2.30 5.10
C ASP A 112 26.12 3.63 5.07
N ASP A 113 26.76 3.96 6.20
CA ASP A 113 27.50 5.21 6.38
C ASP A 113 28.81 5.29 5.57
N ASP A 114 29.31 4.15 5.10
CA ASP A 114 30.58 4.07 4.36
C ASP A 114 30.40 4.07 2.84
N LYS A 115 29.18 3.87 2.37
CA LYS A 115 28.87 3.87 0.94
C LYS A 115 29.06 5.27 0.34
N LEU A 116 29.78 5.33 -0.79
CA LEU A 116 29.95 6.54 -1.57
C LEU A 116 28.83 6.68 -2.61
N TRP A 117 28.32 7.90 -2.75
CA TRP A 117 27.25 8.26 -3.66
C TRP A 117 27.71 9.36 -4.62
N ASP A 118 27.39 9.21 -5.90
CA ASP A 118 27.70 10.20 -6.93
C ASP A 118 26.70 11.36 -6.86
N PHE A 119 27.08 12.40 -6.12
CA PHE A 119 26.24 13.59 -5.91
C PHE A 119 26.31 14.54 -7.10
N LYS A 120 25.15 15.02 -7.54
CA LYS A 120 24.99 16.08 -8.55
C LYS A 120 24.19 17.25 -7.96
N PRO A 121 24.75 18.47 -7.91
CA PRO A 121 24.02 19.63 -7.42
C PRO A 121 22.89 20.03 -8.35
N LEU A 122 21.73 20.39 -7.79
CA LEU A 122 20.57 20.95 -8.49
C LEU A 122 20.35 22.42 -8.12
N ALA A 123 20.55 22.76 -6.84
CA ALA A 123 20.46 24.13 -6.34
C ALA A 123 21.73 24.93 -6.62
N LYS A 124 21.58 26.25 -6.69
CA LYS A 124 22.69 27.20 -6.88
C LYS A 124 22.88 28.07 -5.63
N VAL A 125 24.09 28.56 -5.45
CA VAL A 125 24.37 29.54 -4.39
C VAL A 125 23.49 30.77 -4.60
N GLY A 126 22.82 31.18 -3.52
CA GLY A 126 21.88 32.31 -3.53
C GLY A 126 20.42 31.95 -3.74
N ASP A 127 20.10 30.71 -4.09
CA ASP A 127 18.71 30.26 -4.21
C ASP A 127 17.98 30.34 -2.87
N ASN A 128 16.71 30.72 -2.91
CA ASN A 128 15.82 30.67 -1.76
C ASN A 128 15.20 29.27 -1.69
N VAL A 129 15.31 28.63 -0.55
CA VAL A 129 14.85 27.27 -0.33
C VAL A 129 14.03 27.17 0.96
N ILE A 130 13.16 26.18 1.02
CA ILE A 130 12.35 25.84 2.19
C ILE A 130 12.46 24.33 2.44
N ALA A 131 11.91 23.84 3.56
CA ALA A 131 11.86 22.41 3.85
C ALA A 131 11.36 21.61 2.64
N GLY A 132 12.07 20.54 2.29
CA GLY A 132 11.75 19.68 1.14
C GLY A 132 12.23 20.21 -0.23
N SER A 133 12.82 21.41 -0.32
CA SER A 133 13.45 21.91 -1.56
C SER A 133 14.62 21.02 -1.96
N TRP A 134 14.73 20.72 -3.27
CA TRP A 134 15.80 19.86 -3.80
C TRP A 134 17.12 20.60 -3.89
N LEU A 135 18.15 20.08 -3.24
CA LEU A 135 19.51 20.64 -3.25
C LEU A 135 20.41 19.93 -4.27
N GLY A 136 20.19 18.65 -4.47
CA GLY A 136 20.93 17.81 -5.38
C GLY A 136 20.30 16.45 -5.56
N GLU A 137 20.97 15.58 -6.27
CA GLU A 137 20.52 14.21 -6.50
C GLU A 137 21.67 13.22 -6.48
N VAL A 138 21.35 11.98 -6.12
CA VAL A 138 22.18 10.80 -6.35
C VAL A 138 21.34 9.74 -7.06
N THR A 139 21.97 8.77 -7.70
CA THR A 139 21.28 7.64 -8.30
C THR A 139 21.24 6.48 -7.31
N GLU A 140 20.06 6.14 -6.83
CA GLU A 140 19.81 4.97 -5.99
C GLU A 140 19.23 3.85 -6.86
N ASN A 141 20.00 2.78 -7.07
CA ASN A 141 19.75 1.76 -8.09
C ASN A 141 19.59 2.41 -9.48
N PHE A 142 18.38 2.62 -9.95
CA PHE A 142 18.07 3.29 -11.22
C PHE A 142 17.16 4.53 -11.03
N GLN A 143 16.79 4.83 -9.78
CA GLN A 143 15.91 5.95 -9.44
C GLN A 143 16.69 7.20 -9.04
N PRO A 144 16.25 8.40 -9.44
CA PRO A 144 16.83 9.63 -8.94
C PRO A 144 16.41 9.85 -7.48
N HIS A 145 17.37 9.82 -6.58
CA HIS A 145 17.15 10.11 -5.16
C HIS A 145 17.50 11.58 -4.90
N ARG A 146 16.47 12.40 -4.60
CA ARG A 146 16.63 13.83 -4.37
C ARG A 146 17.11 14.08 -2.94
N ILE A 147 18.18 14.84 -2.81
CA ILE A 147 18.65 15.32 -1.52
C ILE A 147 17.95 16.65 -1.25
N MET A 148 17.26 16.73 -0.11
CA MET A 148 16.35 17.82 0.20
C MET A 148 16.80 18.60 1.42
N VAL A 149 16.38 19.86 1.51
CA VAL A 149 16.43 20.63 2.76
C VAL A 149 15.65 19.85 3.82
N PRO A 150 16.23 19.61 5.03
CA PRO A 150 15.58 18.83 6.06
C PRO A 150 14.16 19.31 6.38
N PHE A 151 13.24 18.38 6.57
CA PHE A 151 11.83 18.68 6.84
C PHE A 151 11.58 19.38 8.18
N VAL A 152 12.53 19.27 9.10
CA VAL A 152 12.48 19.94 10.40
C VAL A 152 12.84 21.43 10.34
N PHE A 153 13.32 21.91 9.19
CA PHE A 153 13.68 23.33 9.01
C PHE A 153 12.41 24.15 8.77
N GLU A 154 12.19 25.15 9.60
CA GLU A 154 11.03 26.03 9.52
C GLU A 154 11.40 27.37 8.87
N GLY A 155 10.53 27.86 7.99
CA GLY A 155 10.73 29.14 7.30
C GLY A 155 11.56 29.05 6.02
N GLY A 156 12.07 30.19 5.59
CA GLY A 156 12.89 30.33 4.38
C GLY A 156 14.37 30.37 4.68
N TYR A 157 15.15 29.75 3.81
CA TYR A 157 16.61 29.71 3.88
C TYR A 157 17.21 30.17 2.56
N LYS A 158 18.45 30.60 2.60
CA LYS A 158 19.23 30.93 1.42
C LYS A 158 20.42 30.00 1.29
N VAL A 159 20.63 29.45 0.11
CA VAL A 159 21.74 28.54 -0.16
C VAL A 159 23.05 29.34 -0.11
N LYS A 160 23.91 29.04 0.86
CA LYS A 160 25.25 29.66 1.02
C LYS A 160 26.28 28.93 0.20
N SER A 161 26.28 27.61 0.24
CA SER A 161 27.18 26.77 -0.54
C SER A 161 26.51 25.41 -0.86
N VAL A 162 26.90 24.82 -2.00
CA VAL A 162 26.56 23.46 -2.41
C VAL A 162 27.81 22.76 -2.86
N ALA A 163 27.98 21.50 -2.49
CA ALA A 163 29.08 20.66 -2.93
C ALA A 163 29.10 20.52 -4.46
N GLN A 164 30.27 20.40 -5.02
CA GLN A 164 30.42 20.11 -6.47
C GLN A 164 30.04 18.66 -6.75
N ALA A 165 29.79 18.34 -8.02
CA ALA A 165 29.56 16.97 -8.44
C ALA A 165 30.77 16.10 -8.07
N GLY A 166 30.51 14.97 -7.39
CA GLY A 166 31.55 14.08 -6.88
C GLY A 166 31.00 13.02 -5.95
N GLN A 167 31.90 12.23 -5.40
CA GLN A 167 31.53 11.14 -4.49
C GLN A 167 31.58 11.61 -3.03
N TYR A 168 30.48 11.36 -2.33
CA TYR A 168 30.30 11.73 -0.93
C TYR A 168 29.64 10.61 -0.15
N LYS A 169 29.94 10.52 1.14
CA LYS A 169 29.21 9.67 2.08
C LYS A 169 27.91 10.34 2.52
N VAL A 170 26.99 9.57 3.04
CA VAL A 170 25.66 10.06 3.46
C VAL A 170 25.73 11.14 4.55
N ASN A 171 26.73 11.10 5.41
CA ASN A 171 26.94 12.04 6.51
C ASN A 171 27.83 13.25 6.15
N ASP A 172 28.37 13.31 4.93
CA ASP A 172 29.16 14.46 4.47
C ASP A 172 28.24 15.67 4.26
N VAL A 173 28.77 16.86 4.58
CA VAL A 173 28.03 18.11 4.35
C VAL A 173 28.02 18.42 2.85
N ILE A 174 26.83 18.34 2.23
CA ILE A 174 26.64 18.59 0.79
C ILE A 174 26.14 20.00 0.50
N ALA A 175 25.58 20.69 1.48
CA ALA A 175 25.14 22.07 1.35
C ALA A 175 25.17 22.79 2.69
N VAL A 176 25.28 24.10 2.64
CA VAL A 176 25.07 24.99 3.79
C VAL A 176 24.00 25.99 3.42
N VAL A 177 22.99 26.11 4.27
CA VAL A 177 21.91 27.08 4.10
C VAL A 177 21.87 28.04 5.29
N THR A 178 21.56 29.29 5.04
CA THR A 178 21.50 30.36 6.04
C THR A 178 20.06 30.74 6.28
N ASP A 179 19.64 30.81 7.55
CA ASP A 179 18.30 31.26 7.95
C ASP A 179 18.13 32.79 7.90
N ALA A 180 16.94 33.28 8.26
CA ALA A 180 16.64 34.71 8.29
C ALA A 180 17.47 35.50 9.32
N ASP A 181 17.95 34.83 10.36
CA ASP A 181 18.78 35.43 11.40
C ASP A 181 20.29 35.44 11.05
N GLY A 182 20.64 34.91 9.87
CA GLY A 182 22.02 34.84 9.39
C GLY A 182 22.79 33.64 9.93
N LYS A 183 22.16 32.67 10.57
CA LYS A 183 22.79 31.46 11.09
C LYS A 183 22.89 30.40 10.01
N ASP A 184 24.09 29.81 9.93
CA ASP A 184 24.37 28.73 8.99
C ASP A 184 23.95 27.37 9.53
N HIS A 185 23.35 26.55 8.65
CA HIS A 185 22.92 25.19 8.91
C HIS A 185 23.52 24.24 7.88
N ASN A 186 24.21 23.22 8.35
CA ASN A 186 24.75 22.17 7.50
C ASN A 186 23.67 21.18 7.07
N VAL A 187 23.70 20.80 5.80
CA VAL A 187 22.80 19.78 5.25
C VAL A 187 23.64 18.62 4.74
N THR A 188 23.25 17.41 5.15
CA THR A 188 23.80 16.13 4.70
C THR A 188 22.78 15.40 3.82
N MET A 189 23.12 14.23 3.30
CA MET A 189 22.17 13.41 2.56
C MET A 189 21.15 12.68 3.45
N VAL A 190 21.34 12.72 4.77
CA VAL A 190 20.51 12.02 5.77
C VAL A 190 19.75 13.05 6.59
N GLN A 191 18.49 12.74 6.84
CA GLN A 191 17.65 13.46 7.78
C GLN A 191 16.80 12.50 8.61
N LYS A 192 16.29 12.96 9.75
CA LYS A 192 15.40 12.20 10.62
C LYS A 192 14.02 12.85 10.64
N TRP A 193 12.98 12.01 10.74
CA TRP A 193 11.61 12.49 10.86
C TRP A 193 10.77 11.59 11.77
N PRO A 194 9.93 12.18 12.65
CA PRO A 194 9.04 11.41 13.51
C PRO A 194 8.01 10.61 12.71
N VAL A 195 7.90 9.30 12.97
CA VAL A 195 7.03 8.40 12.19
C VAL A 195 5.55 8.72 12.32
N LYS A 196 5.11 9.23 13.46
CA LYS A 196 3.70 9.59 13.73
C LYS A 196 3.29 10.96 13.17
N ARG A 197 4.20 11.71 12.57
CA ARG A 197 3.93 13.00 11.92
C ARG A 197 3.98 12.86 10.40
N ALA A 198 2.93 13.34 9.72
CA ALA A 198 2.97 13.44 8.26
C ALA A 198 4.02 14.45 7.80
N ILE A 199 4.63 14.21 6.64
CA ILE A 199 5.58 15.14 6.01
C ILE A 199 4.77 16.19 5.23
N PRO A 200 4.77 17.48 5.65
CA PRO A 200 3.91 18.51 5.06
C PRO A 200 4.59 19.29 3.92
N CYS A 201 5.65 18.77 3.32
CA CYS A 201 6.49 19.49 2.36
C CYS A 201 5.92 19.46 0.94
N TYR A 202 4.73 20.00 0.76
CA TYR A 202 4.07 20.16 -0.54
C TYR A 202 3.25 21.46 -0.57
N ARG A 203 2.99 21.99 -1.79
CA ARG A 203 2.18 23.20 -1.98
C ARG A 203 0.70 22.91 -1.84
N GLU A 204 0.24 21.81 -2.43
CA GLU A 204 -1.17 21.47 -2.53
C GLU A 204 -1.36 19.95 -2.59
N LYS A 205 -2.46 19.49 -2.02
CA LYS A 205 -2.90 18.10 -2.05
C LYS A 205 -4.31 18.03 -2.63
N PRO A 206 -4.45 18.01 -3.97
CA PRO A 206 -5.75 17.95 -4.61
C PRO A 206 -6.36 16.55 -4.49
N ARG A 207 -7.62 16.44 -4.91
CA ARG A 207 -8.26 15.14 -5.08
C ARG A 207 -7.52 14.36 -6.18
N PRO A 208 -7.08 13.12 -5.93
CA PRO A 208 -6.39 12.31 -6.92
C PRO A 208 -7.33 11.91 -8.06
N PHE A 209 -6.83 11.92 -9.30
CA PHE A 209 -7.65 11.69 -10.49
C PHE A 209 -6.95 10.84 -11.58
N LYS A 210 -5.65 10.66 -11.51
CA LYS A 210 -4.90 9.86 -12.50
C LYS A 210 -5.05 8.38 -12.20
N LEU A 211 -5.44 7.58 -13.18
CA LEU A 211 -5.47 6.13 -13.04
C LEU A 211 -4.06 5.59 -12.69
N LEU A 212 -3.98 4.75 -11.67
CA LEU A 212 -2.83 3.89 -11.44
C LEU A 212 -3.07 2.58 -12.20
N GLU A 213 -2.32 2.36 -13.27
CA GLU A 213 -2.40 1.12 -14.05
C GLU A 213 -1.85 -0.04 -13.23
N THR A 214 -2.69 -1.04 -12.96
CA THR A 214 -2.28 -2.23 -12.22
C THR A 214 -2.07 -3.44 -13.13
N GLY A 215 -2.52 -3.38 -14.39
CA GLY A 215 -2.52 -4.51 -15.30
C GLY A 215 -3.52 -5.60 -14.95
N ILE A 216 -4.30 -5.41 -13.88
CA ILE A 216 -5.32 -6.34 -13.40
C ILE A 216 -6.69 -5.85 -13.84
N ARG A 217 -7.32 -6.60 -14.76
CA ARG A 217 -8.55 -6.18 -15.44
C ARG A 217 -9.67 -5.76 -14.49
N ILE A 218 -9.97 -6.56 -13.47
CA ILE A 218 -11.05 -6.25 -12.51
C ILE A 218 -10.80 -4.97 -11.71
N ILE A 219 -9.53 -4.61 -11.48
CA ILE A 219 -9.16 -3.37 -10.80
C ILE A 219 -9.26 -2.22 -11.80
N ASP A 220 -8.51 -2.26 -12.88
CA ASP A 220 -8.38 -1.13 -13.81
C ASP A 220 -9.70 -0.76 -14.49
N THR A 221 -10.57 -1.76 -14.76
CA THR A 221 -11.86 -1.52 -15.43
C THR A 221 -12.99 -1.26 -14.46
N PHE A 222 -13.27 -2.20 -13.55
CA PHE A 222 -14.48 -2.17 -12.70
C PHE A 222 -14.30 -1.37 -11.41
N ASN A 223 -13.10 -1.39 -10.83
CA ASN A 223 -12.83 -0.78 -9.53
C ASN A 223 -11.49 -0.04 -9.53
N PRO A 224 -11.32 0.98 -10.41
CA PRO A 224 -10.04 1.64 -10.61
C PRO A 224 -9.53 2.31 -9.34
N ILE A 225 -8.22 2.21 -9.13
CA ILE A 225 -7.49 2.99 -8.15
C ILE A 225 -6.68 4.07 -8.87
N VAL A 226 -6.45 5.19 -8.22
CA VAL A 226 -5.74 6.33 -8.78
C VAL A 226 -4.41 6.54 -8.10
N GLU A 227 -3.46 7.19 -8.78
CA GLU A 227 -2.21 7.64 -8.16
C GLU A 227 -2.49 8.53 -6.96
N GLY A 228 -2.03 8.13 -5.78
CA GLY A 228 -2.37 8.81 -4.53
C GLY A 228 -3.72 8.42 -3.94
N GLY A 229 -4.36 7.39 -4.48
CA GLY A 229 -5.62 6.86 -3.98
C GLY A 229 -5.47 5.95 -2.76
N THR A 230 -6.59 5.58 -2.19
CA THR A 230 -6.68 4.68 -1.05
C THR A 230 -7.62 3.53 -1.33
N GLY A 231 -7.17 2.33 -1.01
CA GLY A 231 -7.96 1.11 -1.18
C GLY A 231 -7.70 0.11 -0.06
N PHE A 232 -8.55 -0.90 0.04
CA PHE A 232 -8.29 -2.03 0.90
C PHE A 232 -8.93 -3.32 0.39
N ILE A 233 -8.33 -4.43 0.76
CA ILE A 233 -8.68 -5.77 0.32
C ILE A 233 -9.11 -6.57 1.55
N PRO A 234 -10.39 -6.59 1.91
CA PRO A 234 -10.89 -7.48 2.95
C PRO A 234 -11.19 -8.84 2.37
N GLY A 235 -10.94 -9.88 3.15
CA GLY A 235 -11.32 -11.23 2.76
C GLY A 235 -10.92 -12.28 3.78
N PRO A 236 -11.59 -13.43 3.77
CA PRO A 236 -11.23 -14.59 4.58
C PRO A 236 -9.81 -15.09 4.28
N PHE A 237 -9.30 -15.92 5.14
CA PHE A 237 -8.04 -16.62 4.89
C PHE A 237 -8.18 -17.57 3.68
N GLY A 238 -7.14 -17.64 2.85
CA GLY A 238 -7.13 -18.53 1.67
C GLY A 238 -7.85 -18.00 0.43
N THR A 239 -8.37 -16.77 0.44
CA THR A 239 -9.03 -16.16 -0.73
C THR A 239 -8.07 -15.50 -1.72
N GLY A 240 -6.76 -15.58 -1.48
CA GLY A 240 -5.72 -15.03 -2.38
C GLY A 240 -5.39 -13.56 -2.14
N LYS A 241 -5.57 -13.04 -0.91
CA LYS A 241 -5.18 -11.65 -0.57
C LYS A 241 -3.74 -11.34 -0.92
N THR A 242 -2.81 -12.15 -0.43
CA THR A 242 -1.37 -11.99 -0.65
C THR A 242 -1.01 -12.10 -2.13
N VAL A 243 -1.62 -13.05 -2.85
CA VAL A 243 -1.40 -13.21 -4.30
C VAL A 243 -1.85 -11.96 -5.06
N LEU A 244 -3.01 -11.39 -4.72
CA LEU A 244 -3.49 -10.15 -5.34
C LEU A 244 -2.57 -8.96 -5.03
N GLN A 245 -2.09 -8.84 -3.78
CA GLN A 245 -1.13 -7.80 -3.41
C GLN A 245 0.19 -7.94 -4.17
N HIS A 246 0.74 -9.15 -4.25
CA HIS A 246 1.97 -9.39 -5.01
C HIS A 246 1.78 -9.08 -6.50
N ALA A 247 0.64 -9.45 -7.08
CA ALA A 247 0.31 -9.12 -8.47
C ALA A 247 0.26 -7.60 -8.67
N ILE A 248 -0.42 -6.86 -7.80
CA ILE A 248 -0.48 -5.38 -7.87
C ILE A 248 0.94 -4.80 -7.71
N SER A 249 1.72 -5.25 -6.73
CA SER A 249 3.08 -4.76 -6.47
C SER A 249 4.01 -4.95 -7.66
N LYS A 250 3.88 -6.09 -8.35
CA LYS A 250 4.68 -6.43 -9.53
C LYS A 250 4.25 -5.65 -10.77
N GLN A 251 2.95 -5.50 -11.00
CA GLN A 251 2.38 -5.02 -12.25
C GLN A 251 2.10 -3.50 -12.23
N ALA A 252 1.84 -2.91 -11.05
CA ALA A 252 1.46 -1.51 -10.97
C ALA A 252 2.56 -0.57 -11.49
N GLU A 253 2.11 0.47 -12.19
CA GLU A 253 2.98 1.49 -12.75
C GLU A 253 3.40 2.51 -11.66
N ALA A 254 4.22 2.05 -10.71
CA ALA A 254 4.78 2.85 -9.62
C ALA A 254 6.31 2.89 -9.70
N ASP A 255 6.90 4.00 -9.25
CA ASP A 255 8.36 4.15 -9.22
C ASP A 255 8.97 3.39 -8.04
N ILE A 256 8.30 3.41 -6.89
CA ILE A 256 8.71 2.78 -5.63
C ILE A 256 7.55 1.94 -5.10
N VAL A 257 7.88 0.75 -4.60
CA VAL A 257 6.94 -0.14 -3.90
C VAL A 257 7.41 -0.32 -2.46
N ILE A 258 6.50 -0.14 -1.50
CA ILE A 258 6.77 -0.38 -0.09
C ILE A 258 5.80 -1.43 0.42
N ILE A 259 6.32 -2.51 0.96
CA ILE A 259 5.53 -3.61 1.53
C ILE A 259 5.70 -3.57 3.04
N ALA A 260 4.62 -3.35 3.76
CA ALA A 260 4.57 -3.40 5.20
C ALA A 260 3.88 -4.70 5.66
N ALA A 261 4.67 -5.70 6.03
CA ALA A 261 4.17 -6.90 6.70
C ALA A 261 3.95 -6.58 8.17
N CYS A 262 2.71 -6.38 8.57
CA CYS A 262 2.34 -5.89 9.89
C CYS A 262 1.78 -7.03 10.77
N GLY A 263 2.64 -7.66 11.56
CA GLY A 263 2.26 -8.73 12.47
C GLY A 263 1.90 -10.05 11.77
N GLU A 264 2.40 -10.27 10.57
CA GLU A 264 2.18 -11.48 9.79
C GLU A 264 2.97 -12.68 10.36
N ARG A 265 2.64 -13.87 9.92
CA ARG A 265 3.34 -15.08 10.34
C ARG A 265 4.75 -15.08 9.79
N ALA A 266 5.71 -15.58 10.58
CA ALA A 266 7.11 -15.59 10.18
C ALA A 266 7.34 -16.33 8.84
N ASN A 267 6.63 -17.42 8.57
CA ASN A 267 6.74 -18.15 7.30
C ASN A 267 6.25 -17.34 6.09
N GLU A 268 5.18 -16.56 6.23
CA GLU A 268 4.69 -15.69 5.14
C GLU A 268 5.69 -14.56 4.84
N VAL A 269 6.31 -14.00 5.86
CA VAL A 269 7.37 -12.99 5.70
C VAL A 269 8.63 -13.58 5.05
N VAL A 270 9.04 -14.79 5.46
CA VAL A 270 10.17 -15.49 4.84
C VAL A 270 9.90 -15.83 3.37
N GLU A 271 8.66 -16.17 3.02
CA GLU A 271 8.24 -16.40 1.64
C GLU A 271 8.39 -15.13 0.79
N ILE A 272 7.94 -13.98 1.29
CA ILE A 272 8.16 -12.68 0.63
C ILE A 272 9.66 -12.42 0.41
N PHE A 273 10.49 -12.63 1.41
CA PHE A 273 11.94 -12.43 1.30
C PHE A 273 12.61 -13.40 0.31
N ALA A 274 12.07 -14.61 0.17
CA ALA A 274 12.58 -15.59 -0.78
C ALA A 274 12.14 -15.31 -2.22
N GLU A 275 10.90 -14.86 -2.43
CA GLU A 275 10.32 -14.68 -3.77
C GLU A 275 10.69 -13.33 -4.40
N PHE A 276 10.58 -12.22 -3.67
CA PHE A 276 10.74 -10.87 -4.23
C PHE A 276 12.08 -10.62 -4.94
N PRO A 277 13.24 -11.09 -4.44
CA PRO A 277 14.52 -10.93 -5.15
C PRO A 277 14.57 -11.63 -6.50
N HIS A 278 13.72 -12.63 -6.73
CA HIS A 278 13.67 -13.41 -7.97
C HIS A 278 12.68 -12.85 -8.99
N LEU A 279 11.70 -12.06 -8.55
CA LEU A 279 10.72 -11.44 -9.45
C LEU A 279 11.37 -10.36 -10.33
N ASN A 280 10.93 -10.32 -11.58
CA ASN A 280 11.32 -9.27 -12.51
C ASN A 280 10.19 -8.23 -12.61
N ASP A 281 10.59 -6.98 -12.68
CA ASP A 281 9.70 -5.85 -12.95
C ASP A 281 9.35 -5.85 -14.44
N PRO A 282 8.07 -5.98 -14.82
CA PRO A 282 7.65 -6.02 -16.22
C PRO A 282 7.91 -4.70 -16.98
N HIS A 283 8.00 -3.57 -16.26
CA HIS A 283 8.20 -2.25 -16.86
C HIS A 283 9.67 -1.96 -17.21
N THR A 284 10.59 -2.41 -16.37
CA THR A 284 12.03 -2.10 -16.52
C THR A 284 12.87 -3.30 -16.92
N GLY A 285 12.35 -4.52 -16.79
CA GLY A 285 13.09 -5.77 -16.97
C GLY A 285 14.11 -6.08 -15.87
N ARG A 286 14.23 -5.20 -14.86
CA ARG A 286 15.12 -5.34 -13.70
C ARG A 286 14.49 -6.19 -12.62
N LYS A 287 15.23 -6.44 -11.53
CA LYS A 287 14.64 -7.09 -10.35
C LYS A 287 13.65 -6.17 -9.65
N LEU A 288 12.48 -6.71 -9.31
CA LEU A 288 11.44 -5.97 -8.58
C LEU A 288 11.97 -5.38 -7.28
N MET A 289 12.85 -6.12 -6.58
CA MET A 289 13.47 -5.68 -5.33
C MET A 289 14.29 -4.39 -5.48
N GLU A 290 14.79 -4.06 -6.67
CA GLU A 290 15.56 -2.83 -6.89
C GLU A 290 14.74 -1.55 -6.66
N ARG A 291 13.41 -1.62 -6.79
CA ARG A 291 12.49 -0.51 -6.47
C ARG A 291 11.63 -0.76 -5.24
N THR A 292 11.94 -1.78 -4.45
CA THR A 292 11.11 -2.22 -3.33
C THR A 292 11.82 -2.03 -2.00
N ILE A 293 11.05 -1.66 -0.97
CA ILE A 293 11.44 -1.65 0.43
C ILE A 293 10.45 -2.53 1.18
N ILE A 294 10.94 -3.43 2.02
CA ILE A 294 10.10 -4.31 2.83
C ILE A 294 10.28 -3.93 4.31
N ILE A 295 9.18 -3.62 4.97
CA ILE A 295 9.12 -3.42 6.42
C ILE A 295 8.47 -4.66 7.01
N ALA A 296 9.27 -5.50 7.66
CA ALA A 296 8.80 -6.78 8.18
C ALA A 296 8.64 -6.73 9.71
N ASN A 297 7.42 -6.89 10.17
CA ASN A 297 7.12 -7.12 11.58
C ASN A 297 6.30 -8.40 11.70
N THR A 298 6.86 -9.40 12.37
CA THR A 298 6.19 -10.69 12.57
C THR A 298 5.30 -10.67 13.80
N SER A 299 4.36 -11.63 13.87
CA SER A 299 3.45 -11.79 15.01
C SER A 299 4.15 -12.09 16.35
N ASN A 300 5.41 -12.53 16.31
CA ASN A 300 6.22 -12.81 17.51
C ASN A 300 6.89 -11.55 18.08
N MET A 301 6.91 -10.46 17.33
CA MET A 301 7.49 -9.19 17.78
C MET A 301 6.54 -8.45 18.74
N PRO A 302 7.07 -7.59 19.61
CA PRO A 302 6.26 -6.85 20.57
C PRO A 302 5.20 -5.95 19.92
N VAL A 303 4.12 -5.71 20.66
CA VAL A 303 2.93 -4.96 20.21
C VAL A 303 3.28 -3.56 19.71
N ALA A 304 4.14 -2.84 20.44
CA ALA A 304 4.53 -1.47 20.07
C ALA A 304 5.33 -1.41 18.76
N SER A 305 6.20 -2.37 18.51
CA SER A 305 6.93 -2.50 17.24
C SER A 305 5.97 -2.78 16.08
N ARG A 306 4.92 -3.57 16.32
CA ARG A 306 3.86 -3.85 15.35
C ARG A 306 3.05 -2.60 15.02
N GLU A 307 2.70 -1.81 16.03
CA GLU A 307 2.01 -0.54 15.83
C GLU A 307 2.88 0.46 15.06
N ALA A 308 4.15 0.58 15.40
CA ALA A 308 5.09 1.50 14.76
C ALA A 308 5.38 1.16 13.29
N SER A 309 5.38 -0.12 12.90
CA SER A 309 5.80 -0.58 11.57
C SER A 309 5.04 0.08 10.42
N VAL A 310 3.75 0.30 10.59
CA VAL A 310 2.89 0.92 9.57
C VAL A 310 3.24 2.40 9.38
N TYR A 311 3.52 3.10 10.48
CA TYR A 311 3.94 4.51 10.44
C TYR A 311 5.34 4.67 9.86
N THR A 312 6.26 3.77 10.17
CA THR A 312 7.60 3.73 9.57
C THR A 312 7.50 3.61 8.05
N ALA A 313 6.74 2.65 7.56
CA ALA A 313 6.52 2.45 6.13
C ALA A 313 5.88 3.67 5.46
N MET A 314 4.86 4.28 6.08
CA MET A 314 4.19 5.46 5.53
C MET A 314 5.13 6.68 5.49
N THR A 315 5.96 6.87 6.50
CA THR A 315 6.93 7.98 6.52
C THR A 315 7.96 7.84 5.41
N ILE A 316 8.47 6.63 5.17
CA ILE A 316 9.37 6.36 4.05
C ILE A 316 8.65 6.61 2.71
N ALA A 317 7.38 6.22 2.58
CA ALA A 317 6.59 6.50 1.39
C ALA A 317 6.44 8.01 1.13
N GLU A 318 6.12 8.78 2.16
CA GLU A 318 6.02 10.25 2.06
C GLU A 318 7.35 10.92 1.71
N TYR A 319 8.47 10.36 2.20
CA TYR A 319 9.81 10.84 1.84
C TYR A 319 10.07 10.70 0.34
N TYR A 320 9.82 9.53 -0.24
CA TYR A 320 9.97 9.33 -1.69
C TYR A 320 8.94 10.15 -2.50
N ARG A 321 7.73 10.34 -1.99
CA ARG A 321 6.75 11.26 -2.59
C ARG A 321 7.30 12.68 -2.71
N SER A 322 8.01 13.15 -1.70
CA SER A 322 8.62 14.49 -1.68
C SER A 322 9.75 14.66 -2.72
N MET A 323 10.23 13.57 -3.31
CA MET A 323 11.16 13.55 -4.44
C MET A 323 10.47 13.61 -5.81
N GLY A 324 9.15 13.68 -5.85
CA GLY A 324 8.37 13.64 -7.09
C GLY A 324 8.15 12.24 -7.65
N LEU A 325 8.26 11.20 -6.82
CA LEU A 325 8.07 9.80 -7.22
C LEU A 325 6.64 9.31 -6.90
N ARG A 326 6.19 8.33 -7.68
CA ARG A 326 4.94 7.60 -7.48
C ARG A 326 5.21 6.40 -6.59
N VAL A 327 4.71 6.42 -5.37
CA VAL A 327 4.92 5.36 -4.39
C VAL A 327 3.64 4.54 -4.24
N LEU A 328 3.76 3.22 -4.34
CA LEU A 328 2.72 2.27 -3.97
C LEU A 328 3.10 1.65 -2.63
N MET A 329 2.30 1.89 -1.61
CA MET A 329 2.45 1.27 -0.30
C MET A 329 1.35 0.23 -0.08
N MET A 330 1.76 -0.97 0.27
CA MET A 330 0.87 -2.08 0.60
C MET A 330 1.11 -2.53 2.03
N ALA A 331 0.04 -2.72 2.81
CA ALA A 331 0.13 -3.20 4.18
C ALA A 331 -0.65 -4.51 4.36
N ASP A 332 0.02 -5.55 4.81
CA ASP A 332 -0.55 -6.85 5.14
C ASP A 332 -0.21 -7.24 6.60
N SER A 333 -1.18 -7.31 7.54
CA SER A 333 -2.55 -6.83 7.40
C SER A 333 -2.82 -5.71 8.40
N THR A 334 -3.63 -4.75 8.00
CA THR A 334 -4.04 -3.66 8.91
C THR A 334 -4.90 -4.14 10.08
N SER A 335 -5.51 -5.33 9.98
CA SER A 335 -6.17 -5.99 11.13
C SER A 335 -5.20 -6.26 12.28
N ARG A 336 -3.96 -6.65 11.99
CA ARG A 336 -2.94 -6.90 13.00
C ARG A 336 -2.46 -5.61 13.65
N TRP A 337 -2.38 -4.53 12.88
CA TRP A 337 -2.14 -3.20 13.42
C TRP A 337 -3.27 -2.77 14.38
N ALA A 338 -4.53 -2.93 13.98
CA ALA A 338 -5.68 -2.64 14.83
C ALA A 338 -5.71 -3.51 16.10
N GLN A 339 -5.30 -4.79 16.01
CA GLN A 339 -5.12 -5.65 17.18
C GLN A 339 -4.05 -5.11 18.13
N ALA A 340 -2.94 -4.58 17.62
CA ALA A 340 -1.93 -3.94 18.45
C ALA A 340 -2.50 -2.74 19.22
N LEU A 341 -3.28 -1.88 18.54
CA LEU A 341 -3.98 -0.76 19.19
C LEU A 341 -4.94 -1.24 20.29
N ARG A 342 -5.70 -2.32 20.04
CA ARG A 342 -6.59 -2.93 21.02
C ARG A 342 -5.83 -3.46 22.24
N GLU A 343 -4.71 -4.16 22.03
CA GLU A 343 -3.90 -4.67 23.12
C GLU A 343 -3.31 -3.55 23.98
N MET A 344 -2.88 -2.44 23.37
CA MET A 344 -2.33 -1.29 24.07
C MET A 344 -3.42 -0.58 24.90
N SER A 345 -4.57 -0.29 24.30
CA SER A 345 -5.70 0.36 24.98
C SER A 345 -6.20 -0.47 26.18
N ASN A 346 -6.32 -1.79 26.00
CA ASN A 346 -6.75 -2.69 27.08
C ASN A 346 -5.73 -2.74 28.25
N ARG A 347 -4.42 -2.68 27.96
CA ARG A 347 -3.40 -2.61 29.02
C ARG A 347 -3.39 -1.28 29.77
N LEU A 348 -3.82 -0.20 29.12
CA LEU A 348 -4.00 1.12 29.74
C LEU A 348 -5.32 1.27 30.48
N GLU A 349 -6.14 0.21 30.52
CA GLU A 349 -7.47 0.22 31.16
C GLU A 349 -8.38 1.33 30.64
N GLU A 350 -8.25 1.65 29.33
CA GLU A 350 -9.13 2.62 28.68
C GLU A 350 -10.52 2.04 28.48
N LEU A 351 -11.52 2.93 28.39
CA LEU A 351 -12.89 2.50 28.11
C LEU A 351 -12.95 1.83 26.72
N PRO A 352 -13.36 0.56 26.63
CA PRO A 352 -13.40 -0.14 25.37
C PRO A 352 -14.55 0.30 24.48
N GLY A 353 -14.29 0.41 23.19
CA GLY A 353 -15.30 0.50 22.15
C GLY A 353 -15.82 -0.89 21.72
N PRO A 354 -16.52 -0.98 20.58
CA PRO A 354 -17.00 -2.26 20.04
C PRO A 354 -15.86 -3.27 19.87
N ASP A 355 -16.12 -4.53 20.22
CA ASP A 355 -15.16 -5.65 20.18
C ASP A 355 -13.85 -5.38 20.94
N ALA A 356 -13.91 -4.56 21.99
CA ALA A 356 -12.79 -4.14 22.82
C ALA A 356 -11.69 -3.35 22.06
N PHE A 357 -11.99 -2.78 20.90
CA PHE A 357 -11.09 -1.84 20.22
C PHE A 357 -11.14 -0.46 20.90
N PRO A 358 -10.12 0.40 20.69
CA PRO A 358 -10.16 1.78 21.17
C PRO A 358 -11.40 2.51 20.62
N MET A 359 -12.01 3.40 21.44
CA MET A 359 -13.18 4.17 21.02
C MET A 359 -12.89 5.09 19.82
N ASP A 360 -11.66 5.52 19.67
CA ASP A 360 -11.16 6.41 18.59
C ASP A 360 -10.55 5.66 17.40
N LEU A 361 -10.72 4.33 17.31
CA LEU A 361 -10.20 3.51 16.21
C LEU A 361 -10.48 4.13 14.84
N SER A 362 -11.71 4.60 14.61
CA SER A 362 -12.10 5.22 13.34
C SER A 362 -11.30 6.49 13.04
N ALA A 363 -10.97 7.28 14.04
CA ALA A 363 -10.17 8.50 13.90
C ALA A 363 -8.69 8.15 13.62
N ILE A 364 -8.14 7.13 14.30
CA ILE A 364 -6.77 6.65 14.08
C ILE A 364 -6.62 6.16 12.64
N VAL A 365 -7.54 5.30 12.18
CA VAL A 365 -7.55 4.79 10.80
C VAL A 365 -7.70 5.93 9.79
N ALA A 366 -8.61 6.88 10.03
CA ALA A 366 -8.81 8.02 9.14
C ALA A 366 -7.56 8.90 9.02
N ASN A 367 -6.91 9.21 10.13
CA ASN A 367 -5.69 10.01 10.16
C ASN A 367 -4.53 9.31 9.44
N PHE A 368 -4.44 7.99 9.56
CA PHE A 368 -3.43 7.22 8.85
C PHE A 368 -3.67 7.23 7.34
N TYR A 369 -4.87 6.89 6.89
CA TYR A 369 -5.23 6.90 5.46
C TYR A 369 -5.11 8.29 4.83
N ALA A 370 -5.35 9.35 5.60
CA ALA A 370 -5.21 10.73 5.14
C ALA A 370 -3.76 11.12 4.77
N ARG A 371 -2.76 10.35 5.20
CA ARG A 371 -1.36 10.58 4.82
C ARG A 371 -1.08 10.20 3.36
N ALA A 372 -1.78 9.21 2.83
CA ALA A 372 -1.74 8.90 1.40
C ALA A 372 -2.32 10.05 0.58
N GLY A 373 -1.87 10.21 -0.65
CA GLY A 373 -2.43 11.21 -1.57
C GLY A 373 -1.48 11.62 -2.68
N PHE A 374 -2.05 12.30 -3.65
CA PHE A 374 -1.36 12.98 -4.73
C PHE A 374 -1.05 14.42 -4.29
N VAL A 375 0.15 14.90 -4.57
CA VAL A 375 0.59 16.24 -4.15
C VAL A 375 1.26 16.99 -5.31
N TYR A 376 1.08 18.31 -5.30
CA TYR A 376 1.94 19.24 -6.05
C TYR A 376 3.02 19.75 -5.12
N LEU A 377 4.28 19.49 -5.46
CA LEU A 377 5.42 19.97 -4.71
C LEU A 377 5.63 21.47 -4.92
N ASN A 378 6.42 22.09 -4.04
CA ASN A 378 6.68 23.53 -4.10
C ASN A 378 7.41 23.97 -5.39
N ASN A 379 8.15 23.07 -6.03
CA ASN A 379 8.84 23.29 -7.31
C ASN A 379 7.97 22.99 -8.54
N GLY A 380 6.71 22.63 -8.37
CA GLY A 380 5.77 22.30 -9.45
C GLY A 380 5.79 20.82 -9.89
N ALA A 381 6.72 20.02 -9.39
CA ALA A 381 6.69 18.57 -9.62
C ALA A 381 5.51 17.90 -8.89
N THR A 382 5.17 16.70 -9.31
CA THR A 382 4.09 15.90 -8.69
C THR A 382 4.67 14.67 -8.04
N GLY A 383 4.09 14.25 -6.92
CA GLY A 383 4.39 13.00 -6.25
C GLY A 383 3.14 12.37 -5.68
N SER A 384 3.16 11.08 -5.43
CA SER A 384 1.99 10.39 -4.89
C SER A 384 2.37 9.25 -3.96
N VAL A 385 1.51 9.00 -2.96
CA VAL A 385 1.49 7.77 -2.17
C VAL A 385 0.13 7.15 -2.34
N THR A 386 0.07 6.02 -3.03
CA THR A 386 -1.10 5.17 -3.13
C THR A 386 -1.02 4.12 -2.04
N PHE A 387 -2.06 3.99 -1.23
CA PHE A 387 -2.10 3.05 -0.12
C PHE A 387 -3.18 1.99 -0.31
N ILE A 388 -2.79 0.72 -0.22
CA ILE A 388 -3.70 -0.43 -0.25
C ILE A 388 -3.42 -1.29 0.98
N GLY A 389 -4.37 -1.34 1.91
CA GLY A 389 -4.32 -2.21 3.08
C GLY A 389 -5.07 -3.52 2.85
N THR A 390 -4.68 -4.59 3.54
CA THR A 390 -5.54 -5.77 3.65
C THR A 390 -6.21 -5.79 5.01
N VAL A 391 -7.40 -6.36 5.05
CA VAL A 391 -8.13 -6.63 6.27
C VAL A 391 -8.52 -8.11 6.29
N SER A 392 -8.25 -8.77 7.42
CA SER A 392 -8.60 -10.17 7.63
C SER A 392 -9.70 -10.26 8.70
N PRO A 393 -10.98 -10.06 8.31
CA PRO A 393 -12.07 -10.06 9.26
C PRO A 393 -12.26 -11.45 9.88
N ALA A 394 -12.43 -11.50 11.19
CA ALA A 394 -12.68 -12.74 11.91
C ALA A 394 -13.98 -13.41 11.39
N GLY A 395 -13.89 -14.68 10.98
CA GLY A 395 -15.03 -15.40 10.43
C GLY A 395 -15.59 -14.83 9.12
N GLY A 396 -14.85 -13.98 8.42
CA GLY A 396 -15.30 -13.32 7.19
C GLY A 396 -16.34 -12.21 7.41
N ASN A 397 -16.53 -11.74 8.64
CA ASN A 397 -17.52 -10.73 8.98
C ASN A 397 -17.08 -9.32 8.56
N LEU A 398 -17.54 -8.85 7.41
CA LEU A 398 -17.24 -7.50 6.89
C LEU A 398 -17.87 -6.35 7.71
N LYS A 399 -18.63 -6.66 8.77
CA LYS A 399 -19.23 -5.66 9.67
C LYS A 399 -18.42 -5.47 10.96
N GLU A 400 -17.24 -6.09 11.07
CA GLU A 400 -16.35 -5.86 12.21
C GLU A 400 -15.86 -4.41 12.27
N PRO A 401 -15.47 -3.90 13.46
CA PRO A 401 -15.08 -2.49 13.64
C PRO A 401 -13.94 -2.01 12.75
N VAL A 402 -12.94 -2.84 12.47
CA VAL A 402 -11.78 -2.47 11.62
C VAL A 402 -12.21 -2.31 10.18
N THR A 403 -12.98 -3.26 9.64
CA THR A 403 -13.50 -3.21 8.28
C THR A 403 -14.42 -2.01 8.09
N GLU A 404 -15.35 -1.77 9.04
CA GLU A 404 -16.27 -0.64 8.99
C GLU A 404 -15.56 0.71 9.10
N SER A 405 -14.55 0.81 9.96
CA SER A 405 -13.72 2.03 10.07
C SER A 405 -12.95 2.31 8.77
N THR A 406 -12.41 1.26 8.15
CA THR A 406 -11.66 1.35 6.90
C THR A 406 -12.56 1.73 5.71
N LYS A 407 -13.77 1.15 5.61
CA LYS A 407 -14.76 1.50 4.58
C LYS A 407 -15.10 2.99 4.56
N LYS A 408 -15.11 3.66 5.71
CA LYS A 408 -15.43 5.09 5.80
C LYS A 408 -14.38 5.98 5.16
N VAL A 409 -13.13 5.53 5.10
CA VAL A 409 -11.98 6.35 4.68
C VAL A 409 -11.37 5.90 3.35
N ALA A 410 -11.30 4.61 3.08
CA ALA A 410 -10.80 4.08 1.82
C ALA A 410 -11.80 4.33 0.69
N ARG A 411 -11.28 4.68 -0.49
CA ARG A 411 -12.11 4.98 -1.67
C ARG A 411 -12.37 3.76 -2.54
N CYS A 412 -11.47 2.77 -2.49
CA CYS A 412 -11.63 1.50 -3.18
C CYS A 412 -11.83 0.35 -2.19
N PHE A 413 -12.74 -0.53 -2.51
CA PHE A 413 -13.08 -1.71 -1.73
C PHE A 413 -13.06 -2.94 -2.63
N TYR A 414 -12.11 -3.84 -2.38
CA TYR A 414 -11.92 -5.07 -3.15
C TYR A 414 -12.29 -6.27 -2.29
N ALA A 415 -13.58 -6.54 -2.13
CA ALA A 415 -14.08 -7.63 -1.30
C ALA A 415 -13.73 -8.99 -1.89
N LEU A 416 -12.86 -9.75 -1.22
CA LEU A 416 -12.59 -11.14 -1.60
C LEU A 416 -13.65 -12.07 -1.01
N GLU A 417 -14.20 -12.93 -1.85
CA GLU A 417 -15.29 -13.84 -1.52
C GLU A 417 -14.83 -15.30 -1.54
N GLN A 418 -15.13 -16.03 -0.45
CA GLN A 418 -14.77 -17.44 -0.34
C GLN A 418 -15.39 -18.29 -1.44
N ASN A 419 -16.66 -18.05 -1.77
CA ASN A 419 -17.40 -18.80 -2.79
C ASN A 419 -16.74 -18.70 -4.19
N ARG A 420 -16.17 -17.53 -4.52
CA ARG A 420 -15.41 -17.36 -5.77
C ARG A 420 -14.11 -18.14 -5.73
N ALA A 421 -13.38 -18.10 -4.60
CA ALA A 421 -12.14 -18.86 -4.39
C ALA A 421 -12.39 -20.37 -4.47
N ASP A 422 -13.45 -20.87 -3.86
CA ASP A 422 -13.85 -22.30 -3.91
C ASP A 422 -14.18 -22.76 -5.33
N ARG A 423 -14.75 -21.86 -6.14
CA ARG A 423 -15.00 -22.07 -7.58
C ARG A 423 -13.79 -21.80 -8.47
N LYS A 424 -12.64 -21.51 -7.89
CA LYS A 424 -11.38 -21.17 -8.60
C LYS A 424 -11.51 -19.97 -9.55
N ARG A 425 -12.37 -19.01 -9.21
CA ARG A 425 -12.54 -17.75 -9.96
C ARG A 425 -11.61 -16.69 -9.35
N TYR A 426 -10.41 -16.56 -9.89
CA TYR A 426 -9.39 -15.63 -9.40
C TYR A 426 -9.14 -14.47 -10.39
N PRO A 427 -8.85 -13.25 -9.88
CA PRO A 427 -8.89 -12.84 -8.47
C PRO A 427 -10.29 -13.02 -7.87
N ALA A 428 -10.37 -13.50 -6.62
CA ALA A 428 -11.64 -13.81 -5.98
C ALA A 428 -12.43 -12.55 -5.52
N VAL A 429 -12.21 -11.43 -6.19
CA VAL A 429 -12.89 -10.14 -5.94
C VAL A 429 -14.35 -10.25 -6.35
N ASN A 430 -15.25 -9.99 -5.42
CA ASN A 430 -16.68 -9.92 -5.70
C ASN A 430 -16.99 -8.66 -6.52
N PRO A 431 -17.47 -8.77 -7.76
CA PRO A 431 -17.69 -7.62 -8.64
C PRO A 431 -18.90 -6.76 -8.24
N ILE A 432 -19.81 -7.31 -7.43
CA ILE A 432 -21.04 -6.65 -7.02
C ILE A 432 -20.84 -5.86 -5.73
N ASP A 433 -20.17 -6.46 -4.73
CA ASP A 433 -19.93 -5.82 -3.44
C ASP A 433 -18.73 -4.88 -3.45
N SER A 434 -17.80 -5.08 -4.39
CA SER A 434 -16.63 -4.23 -4.57
C SER A 434 -16.99 -2.92 -5.28
N TYR A 435 -16.28 -1.85 -4.93
CA TYR A 435 -16.51 -0.55 -5.54
C TYR A 435 -15.24 0.30 -5.61
N SER A 436 -15.27 1.28 -6.49
CA SER A 436 -14.35 2.41 -6.52
C SER A 436 -15.14 3.71 -6.59
N LYS A 437 -14.98 4.57 -5.60
CA LYS A 437 -15.61 5.90 -5.58
C LYS A 437 -14.98 6.87 -6.58
N TYR A 438 -13.82 6.53 -7.14
CA TYR A 438 -13.18 7.35 -8.16
C TYR A 438 -13.98 7.43 -9.45
N LEU A 439 -14.77 6.39 -9.78
CA LEU A 439 -15.70 6.40 -10.92
C LEU A 439 -16.77 7.50 -10.86
N GLU A 440 -17.04 8.01 -9.66
CA GLU A 440 -18.05 9.06 -9.43
C GLU A 440 -17.47 10.48 -9.54
N TYR A 441 -16.14 10.63 -9.71
CA TYR A 441 -15.49 11.93 -9.71
C TYR A 441 -15.33 12.50 -11.12
N PRO A 442 -15.81 13.73 -11.37
CA PRO A 442 -15.70 14.36 -12.70
C PRO A 442 -14.27 14.49 -13.20
N GLU A 443 -13.30 14.68 -12.29
CA GLU A 443 -11.90 14.80 -12.64
C GLU A 443 -11.34 13.48 -13.19
N PHE A 444 -11.76 12.36 -12.63
CA PHE A 444 -11.40 11.02 -13.09
C PHE A 444 -12.08 10.71 -14.43
N GLU A 445 -13.37 11.00 -14.57
CA GLU A 445 -14.11 10.84 -15.83
C GLU A 445 -13.45 11.64 -16.97
N SER A 446 -13.10 12.88 -16.71
CA SER A 446 -12.38 13.71 -17.68
C SER A 446 -11.01 13.12 -18.06
N TYR A 447 -10.27 12.62 -17.08
CA TYR A 447 -8.98 11.98 -17.34
C TYR A 447 -9.14 10.73 -18.23
N ILE A 448 -10.04 9.81 -17.89
CA ILE A 448 -10.30 8.59 -18.64
C ILE A 448 -10.76 8.90 -20.06
N SER A 449 -11.69 9.85 -20.22
CA SER A 449 -12.22 10.24 -21.53
C SER A 449 -11.16 10.81 -22.47
N ASN A 450 -10.18 11.52 -21.92
CA ASN A 450 -9.10 12.13 -22.72
C ASN A 450 -7.93 11.18 -23.00
N HIS A 451 -7.69 10.17 -22.18
CA HIS A 451 -6.49 9.35 -22.25
C HIS A 451 -6.76 7.90 -22.67
N ILE A 452 -7.99 7.39 -22.51
CA ILE A 452 -8.34 6.02 -22.84
C ILE A 452 -9.48 6.01 -23.85
N ALA A 453 -10.74 6.19 -23.38
CA ALA A 453 -11.92 6.20 -24.23
C ALA A 453 -13.05 7.01 -23.57
N SER A 454 -13.77 7.79 -24.37
CA SER A 454 -14.85 8.65 -23.88
C SER A 454 -16.07 7.88 -23.35
N ASP A 455 -16.25 6.63 -23.77
CA ASP A 455 -17.35 5.76 -23.38
C ASP A 455 -16.98 4.68 -22.37
N TRP A 456 -15.73 4.68 -21.86
CA TRP A 456 -15.22 3.69 -20.92
C TRP A 456 -16.10 3.52 -19.68
N ILE A 457 -16.39 4.61 -18.97
CA ILE A 457 -17.18 4.57 -17.73
C ILE A 457 -18.61 4.12 -18.01
N THR A 458 -19.19 4.54 -19.13
CA THR A 458 -20.52 4.12 -19.56
C THR A 458 -20.57 2.61 -19.82
N LYS A 459 -19.58 2.07 -20.52
CA LYS A 459 -19.44 0.62 -20.75
C LYS A 459 -19.30 -0.15 -19.44
N VAL A 460 -18.43 0.32 -18.53
CA VAL A 460 -18.24 -0.32 -17.22
C VAL A 460 -19.55 -0.36 -16.42
N ASN A 461 -20.29 0.73 -16.38
CA ASN A 461 -21.57 0.80 -15.66
C ASN A 461 -22.63 -0.12 -16.27
N ASP A 462 -22.70 -0.20 -17.60
CA ASP A 462 -23.60 -1.13 -18.31
C ASP A 462 -23.25 -2.59 -17.96
N LEU A 463 -21.99 -2.96 -18.00
CA LEU A 463 -21.55 -4.32 -17.64
C LEU A 463 -21.79 -4.65 -16.15
N LYS A 464 -21.59 -3.69 -15.23
CA LYS A 464 -21.95 -3.87 -13.82
C LYS A 464 -23.44 -4.16 -13.64
N MET A 465 -24.29 -3.42 -14.33
CA MET A 465 -25.75 -3.66 -14.29
C MET A 465 -26.09 -5.08 -14.78
N ARG A 466 -25.44 -5.55 -15.85
CA ARG A 466 -25.65 -6.92 -16.37
C ARG A 466 -25.18 -8.00 -15.41
N LEU A 467 -24.10 -7.77 -14.66
CA LEU A 467 -23.66 -8.68 -13.60
C LEU A 467 -24.72 -8.80 -12.48
N HIS A 468 -25.35 -7.68 -12.08
CA HIS A 468 -26.46 -7.71 -11.12
C HIS A 468 -27.65 -8.51 -11.65
N GLN A 469 -28.07 -8.25 -12.89
CA GLN A 469 -29.16 -8.99 -13.53
C GLN A 469 -28.83 -10.49 -13.62
N GLY A 470 -27.61 -10.84 -14.01
CA GLY A 470 -27.16 -12.23 -14.08
C GLY A 470 -27.19 -12.94 -12.73
N LYS A 471 -26.85 -12.26 -11.64
CA LYS A 471 -26.95 -12.81 -10.29
C LYS A 471 -28.40 -13.10 -9.89
N GLU A 472 -29.30 -12.15 -10.12
CA GLU A 472 -30.73 -12.32 -9.83
C GLU A 472 -31.32 -13.51 -10.61
N ILE A 473 -30.94 -13.63 -11.88
CA ILE A 473 -31.40 -14.76 -12.74
C ILE A 473 -30.77 -16.07 -12.26
N ALA A 474 -29.51 -16.09 -11.87
CA ALA A 474 -28.86 -17.28 -11.31
C ALA A 474 -29.60 -17.80 -10.06
N GLU A 475 -30.09 -16.90 -9.20
CA GLU A 475 -30.92 -17.27 -8.05
C GLU A 475 -32.26 -17.84 -8.47
N GLN A 476 -32.91 -17.31 -9.53
CA GLN A 476 -34.14 -17.85 -10.08
C GLN A 476 -33.95 -19.25 -10.68
N ILE A 477 -32.87 -19.46 -11.46
CA ILE A 477 -32.51 -20.76 -12.02
C ILE A 477 -32.29 -21.79 -10.91
N ASN A 478 -31.60 -21.41 -9.83
CA ASN A 478 -31.38 -22.31 -8.69
C ASN A 478 -32.66 -22.73 -7.97
N ILE A 479 -33.69 -21.89 -7.99
CA ILE A 479 -34.99 -22.18 -7.35
C ILE A 479 -35.91 -22.95 -8.27
N LEU A 480 -36.03 -22.56 -9.55
CA LEU A 480 -37.02 -23.06 -10.49
C LEU A 480 -36.51 -24.20 -11.39
N GLY A 481 -35.19 -24.37 -11.47
CA GLY A 481 -34.53 -25.22 -12.46
C GLY A 481 -34.40 -24.53 -13.83
N ASP A 482 -33.56 -25.11 -14.70
CA ASP A 482 -33.29 -24.54 -16.03
C ASP A 482 -34.53 -24.49 -16.92
N ASP A 483 -35.36 -25.54 -16.88
CA ASP A 483 -36.60 -25.62 -17.66
C ASP A 483 -37.69 -24.65 -17.18
N GLY A 484 -37.59 -24.17 -15.95
CA GLY A 484 -38.55 -23.25 -15.34
C GLY A 484 -38.32 -21.77 -15.68
N VAL A 485 -37.25 -21.45 -16.39
CA VAL A 485 -36.83 -20.07 -16.68
C VAL A 485 -36.84 -19.83 -18.20
N PRO A 486 -37.39 -18.70 -18.70
CA PRO A 486 -37.40 -18.37 -20.13
C PRO A 486 -36.01 -18.31 -20.76
N VAL A 487 -35.88 -18.68 -22.05
CA VAL A 487 -34.61 -18.71 -22.80
C VAL A 487 -33.87 -17.37 -22.76
N ASN A 488 -34.57 -16.24 -22.89
CA ASN A 488 -33.95 -14.91 -22.82
C ASN A 488 -33.29 -14.61 -21.45
N TYR A 489 -33.73 -15.24 -20.36
CA TYR A 489 -33.09 -15.13 -19.05
C TYR A 489 -31.78 -15.91 -19.03
N HIS A 490 -31.74 -17.10 -19.67
CA HIS A 490 -30.50 -17.84 -19.85
C HIS A 490 -29.48 -17.05 -20.68
N VAL A 491 -29.89 -16.34 -21.71
CA VAL A 491 -29.03 -15.43 -22.48
C VAL A 491 -28.43 -14.34 -21.57
N THR A 492 -29.26 -13.72 -20.74
CA THR A 492 -28.77 -12.68 -19.79
C THR A 492 -27.82 -13.25 -18.75
N PHE A 493 -28.11 -14.43 -18.21
CA PHE A 493 -27.22 -15.15 -17.30
C PHE A 493 -25.86 -15.45 -17.94
N TRP A 494 -25.84 -15.99 -19.15
CA TRP A 494 -24.59 -16.33 -19.85
C TRP A 494 -23.81 -15.11 -20.32
N LYS A 495 -24.45 -13.98 -20.61
CA LYS A 495 -23.75 -12.70 -20.82
C LYS A 495 -23.04 -12.24 -19.55
N ALA A 496 -23.63 -12.42 -18.38
CA ALA A 496 -22.96 -12.12 -17.11
C ALA A 496 -21.79 -13.09 -16.85
N GLU A 497 -21.95 -14.38 -17.14
CA GLU A 497 -20.86 -15.36 -17.06
C GLU A 497 -19.72 -15.03 -18.05
N LEU A 498 -20.02 -14.55 -19.24
CA LEU A 498 -19.02 -14.06 -20.20
C LEU A 498 -18.19 -12.91 -19.60
N ILE A 499 -18.85 -11.93 -19.01
CA ILE A 499 -18.15 -10.80 -18.34
C ILE A 499 -17.22 -11.34 -17.23
N ASP A 500 -17.71 -12.24 -16.40
CA ASP A 500 -16.94 -12.82 -15.30
C ASP A 500 -15.72 -13.60 -15.82
N PHE A 501 -15.91 -14.51 -16.76
CA PHE A 501 -14.82 -15.35 -17.26
C PHE A 501 -13.79 -14.61 -18.11
N VAL A 502 -14.18 -13.56 -18.80
CA VAL A 502 -13.29 -12.86 -19.76
C VAL A 502 -12.62 -11.64 -19.12
N ILE A 503 -13.37 -10.83 -18.39
CA ILE A 503 -12.85 -9.58 -17.83
C ILE A 503 -12.41 -9.76 -16.38
N LEU A 504 -13.27 -10.37 -15.54
CA LEU A 504 -13.03 -10.39 -14.10
C LEU A 504 -12.01 -11.43 -13.65
N GLN A 505 -11.93 -12.56 -14.37
CA GLN A 505 -10.93 -13.58 -14.08
C GLN A 505 -9.65 -13.32 -14.85
N GLN A 506 -8.53 -13.50 -14.18
CA GLN A 506 -7.19 -13.30 -14.73
C GLN A 506 -6.21 -14.21 -14.01
N ASP A 507 -5.37 -14.92 -14.78
CA ASP A 507 -4.38 -15.83 -14.22
C ASP A 507 -3.10 -15.07 -13.85
N ALA A 508 -2.87 -14.90 -12.55
CA ALA A 508 -1.70 -14.21 -12.02
C ALA A 508 -0.37 -14.97 -12.25
N PHE A 509 -0.45 -16.25 -12.59
CA PHE A 509 0.72 -17.12 -12.79
C PHE A 509 1.05 -17.37 -14.27
N ASP A 510 0.14 -17.05 -15.18
CA ASP A 510 0.41 -17.11 -16.62
C ASP A 510 1.33 -15.98 -17.06
N SER A 511 2.21 -16.24 -18.01
CA SER A 511 3.20 -15.26 -18.49
C SER A 511 2.60 -14.10 -19.28
N VAL A 512 1.44 -14.29 -19.87
CA VAL A 512 0.73 -13.32 -20.73
C VAL A 512 -0.48 -12.73 -20.01
N ASP A 513 -1.36 -13.59 -19.48
CA ASP A 513 -2.61 -13.14 -18.87
C ASP A 513 -2.40 -12.39 -17.55
N CYS A 514 -1.26 -12.59 -16.85
CA CYS A 514 -0.98 -11.92 -15.58
C CYS A 514 -0.98 -10.38 -15.66
N ASN A 515 -0.74 -9.82 -16.84
CA ASN A 515 -0.70 -8.38 -17.08
C ASN A 515 -1.44 -8.01 -18.36
N SER A 516 -2.44 -7.17 -18.26
CA SER A 516 -3.19 -6.66 -19.41
C SER A 516 -3.00 -5.14 -19.53
N SER A 517 -2.42 -4.68 -20.65
CA SER A 517 -2.27 -3.25 -20.91
C SER A 517 -3.62 -2.55 -21.07
N LEU A 518 -3.70 -1.23 -20.78
CA LEU A 518 -4.95 -0.47 -20.93
C LEU A 518 -5.52 -0.52 -22.34
N GLU A 519 -4.67 -0.49 -23.37
CA GLU A 519 -5.12 -0.62 -24.77
C GLU A 519 -5.84 -1.97 -25.00
N ARG A 520 -5.27 -3.05 -24.47
CA ARG A 520 -5.88 -4.38 -24.54
C ARG A 520 -7.18 -4.45 -23.76
N GLN A 521 -7.20 -3.86 -22.57
CA GLN A 521 -8.40 -3.80 -21.72
C GLN A 521 -9.53 -3.01 -22.40
N GLU A 522 -9.21 -1.90 -23.06
CA GLU A 522 -10.18 -1.08 -23.81
C GLU A 522 -10.82 -1.87 -24.95
N LEU A 523 -10.01 -2.55 -25.78
CA LEU A 523 -10.52 -3.39 -26.87
C LEU A 523 -11.39 -4.53 -26.35
N MET A 524 -10.98 -5.17 -25.27
CA MET A 524 -11.75 -6.26 -24.64
C MET A 524 -13.07 -5.75 -24.06
N LEU A 525 -13.05 -4.62 -23.33
CA LEU A 525 -14.23 -4.00 -22.75
C LEU A 525 -15.24 -3.62 -23.83
N SER A 526 -14.76 -3.06 -24.94
CA SER A 526 -15.58 -2.70 -26.08
C SER A 526 -16.24 -3.93 -26.70
N LYS A 527 -15.47 -4.96 -26.98
CA LYS A 527 -15.97 -6.20 -27.60
C LYS A 527 -16.99 -6.92 -26.71
N VAL A 528 -16.72 -7.04 -25.41
CA VAL A 528 -17.67 -7.65 -24.47
C VAL A 528 -18.93 -6.80 -24.32
N SER A 529 -18.81 -5.47 -24.30
CA SER A 529 -19.97 -4.56 -24.26
C SER A 529 -20.85 -4.73 -25.51
N ASP A 530 -20.26 -4.85 -26.68
CA ASP A 530 -20.99 -5.06 -27.95
C ASP A 530 -21.73 -6.41 -27.93
N ILE A 531 -21.07 -7.49 -27.50
CA ILE A 531 -21.73 -8.81 -27.34
C ILE A 531 -22.89 -8.72 -26.36
N CYS A 532 -22.71 -8.01 -25.25
CA CYS A 532 -23.77 -7.85 -24.26
C CYS A 532 -24.98 -7.06 -24.78
N ARG A 533 -24.80 -6.15 -25.74
CA ARG A 533 -25.86 -5.37 -26.39
C ARG A 533 -26.51 -6.12 -27.55
N THR A 534 -25.81 -7.06 -28.17
CA THR A 534 -26.30 -7.83 -29.30
C THR A 534 -27.47 -8.73 -28.88
N GLU A 535 -28.50 -8.80 -29.70
CA GLU A 535 -29.60 -9.74 -29.56
C GLU A 535 -29.26 -11.03 -30.32
N PHE A 536 -29.43 -12.15 -29.62
CA PHE A 536 -29.18 -13.48 -30.17
C PHE A 536 -30.49 -14.26 -30.24
N ASP A 537 -30.57 -15.19 -31.21
CA ASP A 537 -31.71 -16.09 -31.40
C ASP A 537 -31.34 -17.54 -31.05
N PHE A 538 -32.07 -18.11 -30.09
CA PHE A 538 -31.85 -19.49 -29.63
C PHE A 538 -33.18 -20.19 -29.42
N GLU A 539 -33.22 -21.49 -29.71
CA GLU A 539 -34.42 -22.30 -29.55
C GLU A 539 -34.64 -22.77 -28.10
N ASP A 540 -33.54 -23.10 -27.39
CA ASP A 540 -33.57 -23.58 -26.01
C ASP A 540 -32.36 -23.13 -25.18
N PHE A 541 -32.39 -23.41 -23.87
CA PHE A 541 -31.34 -23.03 -22.93
C PHE A 541 -30.03 -23.82 -23.09
N LEU A 542 -30.08 -25.05 -23.64
CA LEU A 542 -28.88 -25.85 -23.89
C LEU A 542 -28.07 -25.23 -25.03
N GLU A 543 -28.74 -24.79 -26.07
CA GLU A 543 -28.13 -24.10 -27.20
C GLU A 543 -27.46 -22.79 -26.74
N VAL A 544 -28.12 -22.01 -25.87
CA VAL A 544 -27.50 -20.81 -25.22
C VAL A 544 -26.24 -21.19 -24.47
N SER A 545 -26.30 -22.20 -23.62
CA SER A 545 -25.17 -22.65 -22.80
C SER A 545 -23.98 -23.07 -23.65
N ASP A 546 -24.21 -23.89 -24.66
CA ASP A 546 -23.14 -24.42 -25.50
C ASP A 546 -22.47 -23.32 -26.36
N TYR A 547 -23.26 -22.40 -26.90
CA TYR A 547 -22.78 -21.26 -27.64
C TYR A 547 -21.91 -20.35 -26.77
N PHE A 548 -22.38 -19.93 -25.62
CA PHE A 548 -21.58 -19.02 -24.74
C PHE A 548 -20.34 -19.70 -24.15
N LYS A 549 -20.37 -21.00 -23.87
CA LYS A 549 -19.17 -21.77 -23.50
C LYS A 549 -18.11 -21.74 -24.61
N LEU A 550 -18.53 -21.89 -25.86
CA LEU A 550 -17.64 -21.81 -27.01
C LEU A 550 -17.02 -20.41 -27.11
N VAL A 551 -17.83 -19.35 -27.04
CA VAL A 551 -17.41 -17.95 -27.06
C VAL A 551 -16.40 -17.66 -25.93
N ILE A 552 -16.70 -18.09 -24.70
CA ILE A 552 -15.83 -17.93 -23.53
C ILE A 552 -14.49 -18.64 -23.75
N ASN A 553 -14.51 -19.87 -24.29
CA ASN A 553 -13.27 -20.63 -24.51
C ASN A 553 -12.36 -19.94 -25.52
N ILE A 554 -12.91 -19.37 -26.59
CA ILE A 554 -12.11 -18.64 -27.58
C ILE A 554 -11.58 -17.33 -26.98
N PHE A 555 -12.37 -16.61 -26.21
CA PHE A 555 -11.89 -15.43 -25.49
C PHE A 555 -10.74 -15.76 -24.53
N LYS A 556 -10.78 -16.92 -23.87
CA LYS A 556 -9.67 -17.37 -23.05
C LYS A 556 -8.40 -17.57 -23.89
N GLN A 557 -8.50 -18.13 -25.09
CA GLN A 557 -7.34 -18.23 -25.98
C GLN A 557 -6.80 -16.84 -26.40
N VAL A 558 -7.70 -15.87 -26.63
CA VAL A 558 -7.30 -14.48 -26.86
C VAL A 558 -6.55 -13.92 -25.63
N ASN A 559 -7.02 -14.19 -24.41
CA ASN A 559 -6.39 -13.71 -23.19
C ASN A 559 -4.99 -14.31 -22.94
N TYR A 560 -4.79 -15.58 -23.29
CA TYR A 560 -3.50 -16.28 -23.16
C TYR A 560 -2.53 -16.02 -24.34
N SER A 561 -2.98 -15.32 -25.39
CA SER A 561 -2.13 -14.95 -26.54
C SER A 561 -1.46 -13.60 -26.32
N GLU A 562 -0.19 -13.46 -26.72
CA GLU A 562 0.49 -12.16 -26.66
C GLU A 562 -0.27 -11.11 -27.49
N PHE A 563 -0.41 -9.93 -26.93
CA PHE A 563 -1.17 -8.84 -27.55
C PHE A 563 -0.59 -8.47 -28.93
N LYS A 564 -1.44 -8.39 -29.95
CA LYS A 564 -1.07 -8.14 -31.37
C LYS A 564 -0.19 -9.22 -32.01
N SER A 565 -0.13 -10.42 -31.45
CA SER A 565 0.52 -11.57 -32.08
C SER A 565 -0.36 -12.21 -33.16
N ALA A 566 0.22 -13.08 -33.96
CA ALA A 566 -0.51 -13.84 -34.98
C ALA A 566 -1.62 -14.74 -34.37
N ASP A 567 -1.36 -15.31 -33.21
CA ASP A 567 -2.33 -16.13 -32.49
C ASP A 567 -3.48 -15.27 -31.93
N TYR A 568 -3.16 -14.09 -31.37
CA TYR A 568 -4.15 -13.12 -30.94
C TYR A 568 -5.09 -12.72 -32.08
N ASP A 569 -4.55 -12.41 -33.25
CA ASP A 569 -5.33 -12.04 -34.44
C ASP A 569 -6.18 -13.22 -34.95
N LYS A 570 -5.61 -14.43 -34.94
CA LYS A 570 -6.28 -15.66 -35.34
C LYS A 570 -7.53 -15.91 -34.46
N TYR A 571 -7.38 -15.93 -33.15
CA TYR A 571 -8.48 -16.19 -32.23
C TYR A 571 -9.53 -15.07 -32.22
N ASN A 572 -9.12 -13.81 -32.45
CA ASN A 572 -10.08 -12.73 -32.63
C ASN A 572 -10.94 -12.88 -33.89
N LYS A 573 -10.34 -13.31 -35.01
CA LYS A 573 -11.10 -13.61 -36.26
C LYS A 573 -12.05 -14.79 -36.07
N GLU A 574 -11.61 -15.83 -35.38
CA GLU A 574 -12.45 -16.99 -35.07
C GLU A 574 -13.65 -16.58 -34.18
N LEU A 575 -13.39 -15.74 -33.17
CA LEU A 575 -14.43 -15.18 -32.32
C LEU A 575 -15.45 -14.36 -33.12
N ASP A 576 -14.98 -13.47 -34.02
CA ASP A 576 -15.84 -12.64 -34.85
C ASP A 576 -16.72 -13.48 -35.80
N ALA A 577 -16.17 -14.57 -36.34
CA ALA A 577 -16.91 -15.49 -37.19
C ALA A 577 -18.05 -16.17 -36.41
N ILE A 578 -17.79 -16.70 -35.21
CA ILE A 578 -18.78 -17.34 -34.36
C ILE A 578 -19.86 -16.36 -33.91
N LEU A 579 -19.46 -15.13 -33.54
CA LEU A 579 -20.43 -14.11 -33.16
C LEU A 579 -21.42 -13.78 -34.31
N ALA A 580 -20.93 -13.75 -35.54
CA ALA A 580 -21.74 -13.44 -36.72
C ALA A 580 -22.79 -14.52 -37.05
N GLU A 581 -22.64 -15.76 -36.56
CA GLU A 581 -23.55 -16.89 -36.88
C GLU A 581 -24.92 -16.79 -36.19
N ARG A 582 -25.05 -16.07 -35.08
CA ARG A 582 -26.24 -16.06 -34.21
C ARG A 582 -26.81 -14.65 -33.94
N ILE A 583 -26.37 -13.65 -34.66
CA ILE A 583 -26.91 -12.29 -34.56
C ILE A 583 -28.29 -12.27 -35.25
N LYS A 584 -29.29 -11.71 -34.54
CA LYS A 584 -30.64 -11.44 -35.09
C LYS A 584 -30.64 -10.43 -36.20
#